data_ed9a7c326ce483afbd0c860270667e1f
#
_entry.id   ed9a7c326ce483afbd0c860270667e1f
#
_cell.length_a   1.000
_cell.length_b   1.000
_cell.length_c   1.000
_cell.angle_alpha   90.00
_cell.angle_beta   90.00
_cell.angle_gamma   90.00
#
_symmetry.space_group_name_H-M   'P 1'
#
loop_
_entity.id
_entity.type
_entity.pdbx_description
1 polymer ?
#
loop_
_entity_poly.entity_id
_entity_poly.type
_entity_poly.pdbx_seq_one_letter_code
_entity_poly.pdbx_strand_id
1 'polypeptide(L)'
;MQVEKDIIVARDYIEGNVYKKTGYRRVKLFTDQTLKPLKQIKLNNRDALCKINSSDEVLDILSYKGNALAYSDNRFDEYFLKLKLAALNLERKKYLNYFMYGYGRYSTNFSYDTYLSIREYLDDKTRYFFDELYKKYPGKQIRKSMLFIKDKYSAEELETLVRYLIPKRYMETRENIENCSIKFVYSSEERILSKLKELYNFIYLSFNVSSLSAEEINKKERMILEEYKKYLKENGQIQGLYSSKKLETILEEKEYRENPSVNDKIVNIYTYSNKTIEK
;
A
#
# COMPACT_ATOMS: atom_id res chain seq x y z
N MET A 1 -17.42 13.22 15.80
CA MET A 1 -16.09 12.53 15.87
C MET A 1 -15.42 12.47 14.50
N GLN A 2 -14.10 12.15 14.41
CA GLN A 2 -13.41 12.13 13.09
C GLN A 2 -14.01 11.09 12.14
N VAL A 3 -14.37 9.90 12.63
CA VAL A 3 -14.95 8.82 11.80
C VAL A 3 -16.27 9.25 11.14
N GLU A 4 -17.10 10.01 11.77
CA GLU A 4 -18.36 10.52 11.17
C GLU A 4 -18.08 11.45 9.98
N LYS A 5 -17.06 12.32 10.13
CA LYS A 5 -16.59 13.14 9.01
C LYS A 5 -16.06 12.29 7.87
N ASP A 6 -15.31 11.23 8.16
CA ASP A 6 -14.76 10.31 7.18
C ASP A 6 -15.90 9.58 6.43
N ILE A 7 -16.96 9.18 7.13
CA ILE A 7 -18.18 8.55 6.55
C ILE A 7 -18.90 9.53 5.62
N ILE A 8 -19.11 10.78 6.06
CA ILE A 8 -19.77 11.79 5.22
C ILE A 8 -18.99 12.00 3.93
N VAL A 9 -17.66 12.14 4.03
CA VAL A 9 -16.83 12.32 2.83
C VAL A 9 -16.84 11.08 1.94
N ALA A 10 -16.84 9.87 2.50
CA ALA A 10 -16.95 8.64 1.72
C ALA A 10 -18.29 8.55 0.97
N ARG A 11 -19.39 8.96 1.63
CA ARG A 11 -20.72 9.05 1.00
C ARG A 11 -20.73 10.03 -0.17
N ASP A 12 -20.12 11.21 -0.01
CA ASP A 12 -19.97 12.18 -1.12
C ASP A 12 -19.25 11.54 -2.32
N TYR A 13 -18.16 10.79 -2.08
CA TYR A 13 -17.46 10.07 -3.15
C TYR A 13 -18.31 8.97 -3.80
N ILE A 14 -19.13 8.26 -3.00
CA ILE A 14 -20.03 7.21 -3.51
C ILE A 14 -21.14 7.81 -4.36
N GLU A 15 -21.67 8.96 -4.00
CA GLU A 15 -22.73 9.68 -4.70
C GLU A 15 -22.23 10.52 -5.89
N GLY A 16 -20.92 10.61 -6.09
CA GLY A 16 -20.32 11.39 -7.18
C GLY A 16 -20.09 12.87 -6.87
N ASN A 17 -20.35 13.29 -5.63
CA ASN A 17 -20.18 14.67 -5.16
C ASN A 17 -18.71 14.91 -4.73
N VAL A 18 -17.79 14.78 -5.69
CA VAL A 18 -16.36 14.85 -5.38
C VAL A 18 -15.87 16.29 -5.35
N TYR A 19 -15.70 16.84 -4.18
CA TYR A 19 -14.99 18.09 -3.94
C TYR A 19 -13.58 17.80 -3.42
N LYS A 20 -12.59 18.63 -3.79
CA LYS A 20 -11.25 18.55 -3.19
C LYS A 20 -11.37 18.80 -1.67
N LYS A 21 -11.23 17.75 -0.88
CA LYS A 21 -11.17 17.85 0.59
C LYS A 21 -9.78 17.46 1.06
N THR A 22 -9.11 18.34 1.78
CA THR A 22 -7.77 18.07 2.34
C THR A 22 -7.78 16.80 3.18
N GLY A 23 -6.86 15.90 2.91
CA GLY A 23 -6.71 14.63 3.62
C GLY A 23 -7.61 13.51 3.09
N TYR A 24 -8.28 13.69 1.95
CA TYR A 24 -9.09 12.67 1.32
C TYR A 24 -8.78 12.57 -0.17
N ARG A 25 -8.55 11.37 -0.63
CA ARG A 25 -8.33 11.02 -2.04
C ARG A 25 -9.02 9.71 -2.36
N ARG A 26 -9.21 9.44 -3.64
CA ARG A 26 -9.68 8.13 -4.09
C ARG A 26 -8.73 7.04 -3.63
N VAL A 27 -9.31 5.92 -3.22
CA VAL A 27 -8.56 4.76 -2.77
C VAL A 27 -8.10 3.94 -3.97
N LYS A 28 -6.86 3.53 -3.96
CA LYS A 28 -6.31 2.54 -4.87
C LYS A 28 -6.34 1.19 -4.17
N LEU A 29 -7.11 0.23 -4.71
CA LEU A 29 -7.25 -1.07 -4.07
C LEU A 29 -6.06 -2.00 -4.35
N PHE A 30 -5.44 -1.89 -5.52
CA PHE A 30 -4.28 -2.69 -5.87
C PHE A 30 -3.16 -1.80 -6.39
N THR A 31 -1.93 -2.19 -6.06
CA THR A 31 -0.76 -1.45 -6.55
C THR A 31 -0.58 -1.65 -8.05
N ASP A 32 -0.08 -0.61 -8.70
CA ASP A 32 0.44 -0.68 -10.08
C ASP A 32 1.98 -0.80 -10.08
N GLN A 33 2.56 -1.01 -8.90
CA GLN A 33 4.00 -1.09 -8.68
C GLN A 33 4.35 -2.49 -8.24
N THR A 34 5.32 -3.11 -8.88
CA THR A 34 5.77 -4.41 -8.43
C THR A 34 6.72 -4.28 -7.24
N LEU A 35 6.52 -5.12 -6.25
CA LEU A 35 7.43 -5.28 -5.11
C LEU A 35 8.43 -6.43 -5.36
N LYS A 36 8.71 -6.75 -6.64
CA LYS A 36 9.66 -7.81 -7.05
C LYS A 36 11.01 -7.77 -6.32
N PRO A 37 11.56 -6.59 -6.04
CA PRO A 37 12.83 -6.48 -5.35
C PRO A 37 12.86 -6.99 -3.92
N LEU A 38 11.72 -7.06 -3.24
CA LEU A 38 11.64 -7.60 -1.88
C LEU A 38 12.21 -9.04 -1.75
N LYS A 39 12.36 -9.79 -2.84
CA LYS A 39 13.04 -11.10 -2.81
C LYS A 39 14.47 -11.04 -2.28
N GLN A 40 15.15 -9.93 -2.47
CA GLN A 40 16.54 -9.77 -2.04
C GLN A 40 16.67 -9.27 -0.61
N ILE A 41 15.54 -8.81 -0.02
CA ILE A 41 15.50 -8.30 1.33
C ILE A 41 15.12 -9.47 2.25
N LYS A 42 15.99 -9.80 3.17
CA LYS A 42 15.66 -10.74 4.26
C LYS A 42 14.80 -9.99 5.27
N LEU A 43 13.50 -9.88 5.01
CA LEU A 43 12.55 -9.15 5.88
C LEU A 43 12.09 -9.95 7.11
N ASN A 44 12.48 -11.19 7.25
CA ASN A 44 12.08 -12.04 8.36
C ASN A 44 12.33 -11.35 9.70
N ASN A 45 11.26 -11.06 10.45
CA ASN A 45 11.27 -10.35 11.73
C ASN A 45 11.94 -8.95 11.67
N ARG A 46 11.86 -8.26 10.55
CA ARG A 46 12.47 -6.94 10.35
C ARG A 46 11.42 -5.84 10.29
N ASP A 47 11.85 -4.64 10.67
CA ASP A 47 10.98 -3.48 10.73
C ASP A 47 11.02 -2.71 9.41
N ALA A 48 9.83 -2.35 8.92
CA ALA A 48 9.65 -1.57 7.72
C ALA A 48 8.88 -0.28 7.98
N LEU A 49 9.31 0.82 7.37
CA LEU A 49 8.51 2.04 7.21
C LEU A 49 7.86 2.01 5.83
N CYS A 50 6.55 2.18 5.77
CA CYS A 50 5.79 2.01 4.55
C CYS A 50 4.84 3.17 4.28
N LYS A 51 5.07 3.91 3.20
CA LYS A 51 4.09 4.87 2.67
C LYS A 51 3.03 4.12 1.88
N ILE A 52 1.79 4.18 2.34
CA ILE A 52 0.68 3.48 1.68
C ILE A 52 0.27 4.18 0.39
N ASN A 53 0.12 3.37 -0.66
CA ASN A 53 -0.53 3.74 -1.91
C ASN A 53 -1.81 2.90 -2.15
N SER A 54 -1.74 1.60 -1.85
CA SER A 54 -2.85 0.65 -2.06
C SER A 54 -3.06 -0.32 -0.89
N SER A 55 -2.22 -0.25 0.11
CA SER A 55 -2.06 -1.21 1.22
C SER A 55 -1.39 -2.55 0.83
N ASP A 56 -1.23 -2.85 -0.45
CA ASP A 56 -0.55 -4.09 -0.89
C ASP A 56 0.90 -4.13 -0.44
N GLU A 57 1.52 -2.97 -0.32
CA GLU A 57 2.88 -2.79 0.16
C GLU A 57 3.05 -3.36 1.57
N VAL A 58 2.07 -3.10 2.45
CA VAL A 58 2.06 -3.60 3.83
C VAL A 58 1.82 -5.10 3.86
N LEU A 59 0.89 -5.60 3.03
CA LEU A 59 0.59 -7.03 2.97
C LEU A 59 1.78 -7.83 2.41
N ASP A 60 2.50 -7.26 1.47
CA ASP A 60 3.73 -7.88 0.96
C ASP A 60 4.83 -7.93 2.03
N ILE A 61 4.99 -6.89 2.86
CA ILE A 61 5.89 -6.91 4.01
C ILE A 61 5.50 -8.04 4.98
N LEU A 62 4.20 -8.18 5.28
CA LEU A 62 3.67 -9.28 6.08
C LEU A 62 4.01 -10.66 5.50
N SER A 63 3.98 -10.81 4.17
CA SER A 63 4.31 -12.08 3.53
C SER A 63 5.73 -12.57 3.81
N TYR A 64 6.59 -11.69 4.31
CA TYR A 64 7.97 -11.95 4.74
C TYR A 64 8.14 -11.91 6.28
N LYS A 65 7.07 -12.01 7.05
CA LYS A 65 7.10 -11.87 8.53
C LYS A 65 7.70 -10.54 8.99
N GLY A 66 7.50 -9.47 8.21
CA GLY A 66 7.97 -8.13 8.56
C GLY A 66 6.95 -7.35 9.37
N ASN A 67 7.42 -6.54 10.31
CA ASN A 67 6.61 -5.52 10.97
C ASN A 67 6.54 -4.27 10.12
N ALA A 68 5.44 -3.52 10.18
CA ALA A 68 5.30 -2.31 9.42
C ALA A 68 4.77 -1.13 10.25
N LEU A 69 5.48 0.00 10.18
CA LEU A 69 4.90 1.30 10.45
C LEU A 69 4.40 1.88 9.12
N ALA A 70 3.11 1.80 8.91
CA ALA A 70 2.45 2.31 7.72
C ALA A 70 1.98 3.75 7.94
N TYR A 71 2.11 4.62 6.91
CA TYR A 71 1.59 5.97 6.99
C TYR A 71 0.98 6.44 5.68
N SER A 72 0.04 7.35 5.77
CA SER A 72 -0.57 8.05 4.64
C SER A 72 -1.17 9.38 5.07
N ASP A 73 -1.22 10.32 4.14
CA ASP A 73 -1.97 11.57 4.26
C ASP A 73 -3.39 11.48 3.67
N ASN A 74 -3.82 10.28 3.27
CA ASN A 74 -5.19 9.97 2.89
C ASN A 74 -5.89 9.20 4.01
N ARG A 75 -6.95 9.76 4.59
CA ARG A 75 -7.67 9.15 5.72
C ARG A 75 -8.33 7.83 5.39
N PHE A 76 -8.71 7.63 4.14
CA PHE A 76 -9.34 6.37 3.74
C PHE A 76 -8.37 5.19 3.76
N ASP A 77 -7.07 5.42 3.59
CA ASP A 77 -6.09 4.34 3.49
C ASP A 77 -6.01 3.50 4.78
N GLU A 78 -6.27 4.10 5.96
CA GLU A 78 -6.36 3.34 7.22
C GLU A 78 -7.50 2.31 7.19
N TYR A 79 -8.70 2.74 6.78
CA TYR A 79 -9.87 1.88 6.74
C TYR A 79 -9.68 0.73 5.75
N PHE A 80 -9.12 1.02 4.58
CA PHE A 80 -8.91 0.01 3.55
C PHE A 80 -7.73 -0.92 3.85
N LEU A 81 -6.68 -0.45 4.51
CA LEU A 81 -5.64 -1.32 5.05
C LEU A 81 -6.23 -2.33 6.03
N LYS A 82 -7.00 -1.85 7.01
CA LYS A 82 -7.62 -2.72 8.02
C LYS A 82 -8.65 -3.67 7.43
N LEU A 83 -9.42 -3.21 6.42
CA LEU A 83 -10.34 -4.10 5.70
C LEU A 83 -9.60 -5.20 4.94
N LYS A 84 -8.48 -4.89 4.29
CA LYS A 84 -7.65 -5.89 3.61
C LYS A 84 -7.03 -6.88 4.59
N LEU A 85 -6.54 -6.40 5.73
CA LEU A 85 -6.00 -7.28 6.78
C LEU A 85 -7.07 -8.23 7.31
N ALA A 86 -8.26 -7.74 7.64
CA ALA A 86 -9.38 -8.57 8.05
C ALA A 86 -9.77 -9.59 6.98
N ALA A 87 -9.75 -9.18 5.71
CA ALA A 87 -10.11 -10.03 4.59
C ALA A 87 -9.08 -11.14 4.28
N LEU A 88 -7.86 -11.09 4.82
CA LEU A 88 -6.92 -12.21 4.74
C LEU A 88 -7.44 -13.47 5.46
N ASN A 89 -8.45 -13.34 6.34
CA ASN A 89 -9.15 -14.51 6.92
C ASN A 89 -10.03 -15.25 5.91
N LEU A 90 -10.30 -14.67 4.75
CA LEU A 90 -10.99 -15.35 3.66
C LEU A 90 -10.05 -16.32 2.92
N GLU A 91 -10.64 -17.28 2.23
CA GLU A 91 -9.92 -17.97 1.17
C GLU A 91 -9.51 -16.99 0.08
N ARG A 92 -8.34 -17.19 -0.54
CA ARG A 92 -7.78 -16.31 -1.58
C ARG A 92 -8.79 -15.98 -2.69
N LYS A 93 -9.55 -16.97 -3.18
CA LYS A 93 -10.57 -16.78 -4.22
C LYS A 93 -11.68 -15.83 -3.76
N LYS A 94 -12.13 -15.96 -2.50
CA LYS A 94 -13.12 -15.06 -1.91
C LYS A 94 -12.56 -13.65 -1.73
N TYR A 95 -11.29 -13.54 -1.30
CA TYR A 95 -10.58 -12.26 -1.21
C TYR A 95 -10.55 -11.54 -2.56
N LEU A 96 -10.12 -12.22 -3.62
CA LEU A 96 -10.09 -11.67 -4.97
C LEU A 96 -11.50 -11.26 -5.45
N ASN A 97 -12.49 -12.12 -5.28
CA ASN A 97 -13.88 -11.80 -5.62
C ASN A 97 -14.44 -10.59 -4.88
N TYR A 98 -13.99 -10.36 -3.66
CA TYR A 98 -14.44 -9.23 -2.85
C TYR A 98 -13.85 -7.91 -3.35
N PHE A 99 -12.54 -7.85 -3.61
CA PHE A 99 -11.85 -6.61 -3.97
C PHE A 99 -11.78 -6.31 -5.46
N MET A 100 -11.67 -7.34 -6.31
CA MET A 100 -11.50 -7.14 -7.75
C MET A 100 -12.78 -6.66 -8.44
N TYR A 101 -12.59 -5.76 -9.40
CA TYR A 101 -13.69 -5.32 -10.25
C TYR A 101 -13.90 -6.29 -11.42
N GLY A 102 -15.09 -6.93 -11.49
CA GLY A 102 -15.45 -7.77 -12.62
C GLY A 102 -14.77 -9.13 -12.68
N TYR A 103 -14.15 -9.60 -11.59
CA TYR A 103 -13.55 -10.93 -11.53
C TYR A 103 -14.62 -12.02 -11.56
N GLY A 104 -14.66 -12.74 -12.70
CA GLY A 104 -15.58 -13.86 -12.93
C GLY A 104 -17.05 -13.46 -13.18
N ARG A 105 -17.85 -14.45 -13.63
CA ARG A 105 -19.30 -14.29 -13.88
C ARG A 105 -20.11 -13.88 -12.64
N TYR A 106 -19.62 -14.17 -11.46
CA TYR A 106 -20.27 -14.01 -10.17
C TYR A 106 -19.50 -13.11 -9.22
N SER A 107 -18.83 -12.08 -9.76
CA SER A 107 -18.06 -11.18 -8.89
C SER A 107 -18.97 -10.53 -7.85
N THR A 108 -18.75 -10.89 -6.60
CA THR A 108 -19.49 -10.39 -5.44
C THR A 108 -18.96 -9.06 -4.93
N ASN A 109 -18.26 -8.31 -5.77
CA ASN A 109 -17.59 -7.03 -5.50
C ASN A 109 -18.15 -6.32 -4.26
N PHE A 110 -17.39 -6.28 -3.17
CA PHE A 110 -17.81 -5.67 -1.91
C PHE A 110 -19.17 -6.19 -1.41
N SER A 111 -19.48 -7.51 -1.56
CA SER A 111 -20.75 -8.05 -1.08
C SER A 111 -20.88 -7.89 0.43
N TYR A 112 -22.08 -7.58 0.88
CA TYR A 112 -22.38 -7.43 2.30
C TYR A 112 -22.15 -8.74 3.08
N ASP A 113 -22.52 -9.89 2.49
CA ASP A 113 -22.32 -11.21 3.12
C ASP A 113 -20.82 -11.52 3.35
N THR A 114 -19.97 -11.19 2.35
CA THR A 114 -18.52 -11.34 2.53
C THR A 114 -17.98 -10.35 3.57
N TYR A 115 -18.51 -9.12 3.61
CA TYR A 115 -18.16 -8.15 4.65
C TYR A 115 -18.53 -8.69 6.04
N LEU A 116 -19.73 -9.23 6.22
CA LEU A 116 -20.16 -9.81 7.48
C LEU A 116 -19.24 -10.91 7.97
N SER A 117 -18.70 -11.73 7.05
CA SER A 117 -17.78 -12.83 7.42
C SER A 117 -16.39 -12.36 7.88
N ILE A 118 -16.02 -11.10 7.64
CA ILE A 118 -14.75 -10.52 8.08
C ILE A 118 -14.91 -9.37 9.09
N ARG A 119 -16.14 -8.98 9.37
CA ARG A 119 -16.50 -7.82 10.20
C ARG A 119 -15.96 -7.94 11.63
N GLU A 120 -15.93 -9.14 12.20
CA GLU A 120 -15.43 -9.39 13.56
C GLU A 120 -13.92 -9.11 13.73
N TYR A 121 -13.14 -9.21 12.64
CA TYR A 121 -11.70 -8.94 12.63
C TYR A 121 -11.35 -7.45 12.49
N LEU A 122 -12.36 -6.57 12.37
CA LEU A 122 -12.18 -5.13 12.28
C LEU A 122 -12.22 -4.48 13.66
N ASP A 123 -11.37 -3.47 13.88
CA ASP A 123 -11.53 -2.61 15.05
C ASP A 123 -12.84 -1.80 14.99
N ASP A 124 -13.29 -1.31 16.15
CA ASP A 124 -14.58 -0.64 16.29
C ASP A 124 -14.75 0.57 15.35
N LYS A 125 -13.68 1.35 15.16
CA LYS A 125 -13.68 2.54 14.28
C LYS A 125 -13.88 2.13 12.82
N THR A 126 -13.14 1.12 12.36
CA THR A 126 -13.19 0.63 10.98
C THR A 126 -14.50 -0.09 10.71
N ARG A 127 -14.96 -0.90 11.67
CA ARG A 127 -16.25 -1.59 11.62
C ARG A 127 -17.40 -0.58 11.49
N TYR A 128 -17.43 0.45 12.34
CA TYR A 128 -18.44 1.50 12.28
C TYR A 128 -18.44 2.23 10.92
N PHE A 129 -17.26 2.53 10.38
CA PHE A 129 -17.14 3.16 9.07
C PHE A 129 -17.80 2.33 7.96
N PHE A 130 -17.50 1.04 7.86
CA PHE A 130 -18.08 0.18 6.83
C PHE A 130 -19.54 -0.16 7.09
N ASP A 131 -19.95 -0.39 8.33
CA ASP A 131 -21.36 -0.61 8.69
C ASP A 131 -22.23 0.55 8.20
N GLU A 132 -21.80 1.78 8.41
CA GLU A 132 -22.52 2.97 7.98
C GLU A 132 -22.57 3.16 6.45
N LEU A 133 -21.56 2.67 5.73
CA LEU A 133 -21.60 2.63 4.26
C LEU A 133 -22.57 1.56 3.77
N TYR A 134 -22.51 0.34 4.32
CA TYR A 134 -23.37 -0.77 3.90
C TYR A 134 -24.84 -0.60 4.30
N LYS A 135 -25.14 0.15 5.36
CA LYS A 135 -26.52 0.54 5.69
C LYS A 135 -27.19 1.35 4.59
N LYS A 136 -26.41 2.15 3.84
CA LYS A 136 -26.94 3.07 2.85
C LYS A 136 -26.75 2.59 1.41
N TYR A 137 -25.68 1.86 1.11
CA TYR A 137 -25.32 1.50 -0.26
C TYR A 137 -25.06 -0.02 -0.41
N PRO A 138 -25.60 -0.64 -1.50
CA PRO A 138 -25.18 -1.98 -1.89
C PRO A 138 -23.68 -2.01 -2.19
N GLY A 139 -23.00 -3.12 -1.85
CA GLY A 139 -21.56 -3.25 -2.07
C GLY A 139 -21.10 -2.97 -3.49
N LYS A 140 -21.89 -3.42 -4.49
CA LYS A 140 -21.61 -3.12 -5.90
C LYS A 140 -21.62 -1.60 -6.22
N GLN A 141 -22.48 -0.83 -5.56
CA GLN A 141 -22.50 0.63 -5.71
C GLN A 141 -21.25 1.24 -5.06
N ILE A 142 -20.89 0.80 -3.85
CA ILE A 142 -19.65 1.23 -3.18
C ILE A 142 -18.46 0.98 -4.10
N ARG A 143 -18.29 -0.24 -4.63
CA ARG A 143 -17.14 -0.64 -5.45
C ARG A 143 -17.06 0.11 -6.80
N LYS A 144 -18.18 0.44 -7.39
CA LYS A 144 -18.25 1.15 -8.67
C LYS A 144 -18.13 2.67 -8.54
N SER A 145 -18.17 3.19 -7.33
CA SER A 145 -18.22 4.62 -7.06
C SER A 145 -16.89 5.33 -7.34
N MET A 146 -16.92 6.65 -7.22
CA MET A 146 -15.73 7.49 -7.32
C MET A 146 -14.82 7.41 -6.08
N LEU A 147 -15.19 6.64 -5.05
CA LEU A 147 -14.33 6.36 -3.90
C LEU A 147 -13.05 5.62 -4.33
N PHE A 148 -13.10 4.87 -5.41
CA PHE A 148 -11.97 4.11 -5.92
C PHE A 148 -11.38 4.66 -7.21
N ILE A 149 -10.06 4.50 -7.34
CA ILE A 149 -9.39 4.54 -8.63
C ILE A 149 -9.78 3.26 -9.37
N LYS A 150 -10.19 3.39 -10.63
CA LYS A 150 -10.60 2.23 -11.43
C LYS A 150 -9.38 1.39 -11.79
N ASP A 151 -9.36 0.18 -11.31
CA ASP A 151 -8.36 -0.84 -11.66
C ASP A 151 -8.94 -1.78 -12.72
N LYS A 152 -8.12 -2.19 -13.67
CA LYS A 152 -8.50 -3.12 -14.73
C LYS A 152 -7.46 -4.24 -14.84
N TYR A 153 -7.25 -4.97 -13.75
CA TYR A 153 -6.30 -6.08 -13.74
C TYR A 153 -7.04 -7.41 -13.77
N SER A 154 -6.50 -8.37 -14.54
CA SER A 154 -6.86 -9.79 -14.39
C SER A 154 -6.25 -10.34 -13.08
N ALA A 155 -6.68 -11.54 -12.67
CA ALA A 155 -6.08 -12.18 -11.50
C ALA A 155 -4.61 -12.53 -11.75
N GLU A 156 -4.28 -12.95 -12.95
CA GLU A 156 -2.93 -13.29 -13.38
C GLU A 156 -2.03 -12.06 -13.37
N GLU A 157 -2.53 -10.92 -13.86
CA GLU A 157 -1.79 -9.64 -13.79
C GLU A 157 -1.56 -9.22 -12.34
N LEU A 158 -2.56 -9.35 -11.47
CA LEU A 158 -2.39 -9.03 -10.06
C LEU A 158 -1.36 -9.92 -9.36
N GLU A 159 -1.29 -11.21 -9.69
CA GLU A 159 -0.26 -12.11 -9.14
C GLU A 159 1.15 -11.74 -9.58
N THR A 160 1.31 -11.12 -10.74
CA THR A 160 2.62 -10.59 -11.17
C THR A 160 2.98 -9.29 -10.48
N LEU A 161 1.98 -8.45 -10.19
CA LEU A 161 2.15 -7.15 -9.55
C LEU A 161 2.24 -7.26 -8.02
N VAL A 162 1.41 -8.11 -7.43
CA VAL A 162 1.16 -8.18 -5.98
C VAL A 162 1.53 -9.57 -5.47
N ARG A 163 2.64 -9.66 -4.76
CA ARG A 163 3.21 -10.96 -4.36
C ARG A 163 2.41 -11.74 -3.36
N TYR A 164 1.85 -11.06 -2.36
CA TYR A 164 1.06 -11.78 -1.37
C TYR A 164 -0.17 -12.46 -1.98
N LEU A 165 -0.58 -12.09 -3.21
CA LEU A 165 -1.67 -12.75 -3.93
C LEU A 165 -1.26 -14.06 -4.62
N ILE A 166 0.01 -14.37 -4.74
CA ILE A 166 0.48 -15.70 -5.17
C ILE A 166 -0.03 -16.73 -4.16
N PRO A 167 -0.63 -17.87 -4.57
CA PRO A 167 -1.32 -18.79 -3.66
C PRO A 167 -0.54 -19.17 -2.41
N LYS A 168 0.72 -19.58 -2.57
CA LYS A 168 1.59 -19.92 -1.44
C LYS A 168 1.85 -18.71 -0.52
N ARG A 169 2.10 -17.53 -1.11
CA ARG A 169 2.36 -16.32 -0.34
C ARG A 169 1.12 -15.81 0.38
N TYR A 170 -0.05 -16.01 -0.19
CA TYR A 170 -1.30 -15.66 0.46
C TYR A 170 -1.49 -16.43 1.77
N MET A 171 -1.22 -17.74 1.75
CA MET A 171 -1.28 -18.57 2.96
C MET A 171 -0.27 -18.10 4.01
N GLU A 172 0.99 -17.90 3.61
CA GLU A 172 2.04 -17.39 4.48
C GLU A 172 1.66 -16.02 5.09
N THR A 173 1.08 -15.11 4.29
CA THR A 173 0.65 -13.79 4.76
C THR A 173 -0.44 -13.88 5.80
N ARG A 174 -1.41 -14.77 5.57
CA ARG A 174 -2.50 -15.04 6.50
C ARG A 174 -1.98 -15.57 7.83
N GLU A 175 -1.06 -16.53 7.82
CA GLU A 175 -0.44 -17.10 9.03
C GLU A 175 0.41 -16.07 9.80
N ASN A 176 0.98 -15.10 9.10
CA ASN A 176 1.87 -14.10 9.69
C ASN A 176 1.13 -12.96 10.39
N ILE A 177 -0.16 -12.74 10.13
CA ILE A 177 -0.93 -11.61 10.72
C ILE A 177 -0.82 -11.58 12.25
N GLU A 178 -0.93 -12.73 12.91
CA GLU A 178 -0.92 -12.83 14.37
C GLU A 178 0.46 -12.56 14.97
N ASN A 179 1.51 -12.76 14.18
CA ASN A 179 2.90 -12.69 14.63
C ASN A 179 3.61 -11.38 14.23
N CYS A 180 2.96 -10.51 13.46
CA CYS A 180 3.54 -9.29 12.95
C CYS A 180 2.80 -8.06 13.50
N SER A 181 3.57 -7.03 13.83
CA SER A 181 3.00 -5.75 14.27
C SER A 181 2.81 -4.82 13.08
N ILE A 182 1.56 -4.37 12.88
CA ILE A 182 1.24 -3.33 11.91
C ILE A 182 0.65 -2.15 12.64
N LYS A 183 1.30 -0.99 12.48
CA LYS A 183 0.84 0.28 13.02
C LYS A 183 0.54 1.23 11.87
N PHE A 184 -0.53 1.98 11.96
CA PHE A 184 -0.87 3.02 11.01
C PHE A 184 -0.79 4.41 11.65
N VAL A 185 -0.23 5.37 10.90
CA VAL A 185 -0.16 6.78 11.31
C VAL A 185 -0.69 7.65 10.18
N TYR A 186 -1.73 8.43 10.45
CA TYR A 186 -2.16 9.49 9.55
C TYR A 186 -1.14 10.64 9.59
N SER A 187 -0.37 10.78 8.52
CA SER A 187 0.69 11.79 8.43
C SER A 187 1.06 12.09 6.99
N SER A 188 1.44 13.34 6.71
CA SER A 188 2.19 13.65 5.50
C SER A 188 3.63 13.18 5.63
N GLU A 189 4.34 13.13 4.50
CA GLU A 189 5.72 12.72 4.41
C GLU A 189 6.65 13.56 5.30
N GLU A 190 6.52 14.89 5.24
CA GLU A 190 7.32 15.81 6.05
C GLU A 190 7.06 15.64 7.55
N ARG A 191 5.81 15.39 7.93
CA ARG A 191 5.44 15.21 9.34
C ARG A 191 5.81 13.86 9.90
N ILE A 192 5.86 12.80 9.09
CA ILE A 192 6.27 11.49 9.58
C ILE A 192 7.74 11.50 9.96
N LEU A 193 8.60 12.11 9.13
CA LEU A 193 10.03 12.20 9.40
C LEU A 193 10.35 12.80 10.77
N SER A 194 9.64 13.88 11.16
CA SER A 194 9.82 14.50 12.48
C SER A 194 9.38 13.64 13.67
N LYS A 195 8.62 12.56 13.41
CA LYS A 195 8.08 11.65 14.44
C LYS A 195 8.84 10.33 14.54
N LEU A 196 9.67 10.00 13.54
CA LEU A 196 10.43 8.77 13.55
C LEU A 196 11.50 8.81 14.64
N LYS A 197 11.53 7.75 15.45
CA LYS A 197 12.52 7.58 16.54
C LYS A 197 13.34 6.31 16.35
N GLU A 198 12.94 5.44 15.44
CA GLU A 198 13.52 4.11 15.23
C GLU A 198 14.19 4.04 13.88
N LEU A 199 15.10 3.08 13.73
CA LEU A 199 15.73 2.75 12.47
C LEU A 199 15.01 1.54 11.84
N TYR A 200 14.87 1.56 10.52
CA TYR A 200 14.18 0.54 9.74
C TYR A 200 15.15 -0.25 8.87
N ASN A 201 14.86 -1.53 8.68
CA ASN A 201 15.60 -2.37 7.74
C ASN A 201 15.16 -2.09 6.29
N PHE A 202 13.91 -1.63 6.14
CA PHE A 202 13.31 -1.38 4.85
C PHE A 202 12.43 -0.14 4.89
N ILE A 203 12.55 0.71 3.89
CA ILE A 203 11.69 1.88 3.71
C ILE A 203 11.07 1.81 2.32
N TYR A 204 9.73 1.70 2.30
CA TYR A 204 8.97 1.73 1.08
C TYR A 204 8.30 3.10 0.90
N LEU A 205 8.61 3.76 -0.22
CA LEU A 205 8.08 5.08 -0.55
C LEU A 205 7.33 5.03 -1.88
N SER A 206 6.02 5.22 -1.82
CA SER A 206 5.18 5.32 -2.99
C SER A 206 4.95 6.78 -3.37
N PHE A 207 5.22 7.13 -4.62
CA PHE A 207 4.99 8.48 -5.15
C PHE A 207 4.08 8.44 -6.36
N ASN A 208 3.14 9.38 -6.40
CA ASN A 208 2.43 9.69 -7.62
C ASN A 208 3.21 10.77 -8.37
N VAL A 209 3.95 10.36 -9.39
CA VAL A 209 4.80 11.24 -10.20
C VAL A 209 4.12 11.70 -11.50
N SER A 210 2.89 11.28 -11.76
CA SER A 210 2.20 11.54 -13.03
C SER A 210 1.97 13.02 -13.34
N SER A 211 2.05 13.88 -12.32
CA SER A 211 1.86 15.34 -12.45
C SER A 211 3.13 16.16 -12.24
N LEU A 212 4.29 15.52 -12.02
CA LEU A 212 5.55 16.20 -11.72
C LEU A 212 6.42 16.28 -12.96
N SER A 213 7.13 17.38 -13.10
CA SER A 213 8.21 17.51 -14.08
C SER A 213 9.42 16.64 -13.71
N ALA A 214 10.30 16.35 -14.66
CA ALA A 214 11.51 15.56 -14.39
C ALA A 214 12.40 16.23 -13.33
N GLU A 215 12.46 17.55 -13.31
CA GLU A 215 13.24 18.33 -12.32
C GLU A 215 12.64 18.21 -10.92
N GLU A 216 11.32 18.32 -10.80
CA GLU A 216 10.60 18.14 -9.53
C GLU A 216 10.76 16.72 -8.98
N ILE A 217 10.72 15.71 -9.86
CA ILE A 217 10.98 14.32 -9.50
C ILE A 217 12.39 14.18 -8.95
N ASN A 218 13.41 14.66 -9.66
CA ASN A 218 14.81 14.56 -9.25
C ASN A 218 15.07 15.30 -7.92
N LYS A 219 14.50 16.49 -7.74
CA LYS A 219 14.62 17.25 -6.49
C LYS A 219 13.98 16.49 -5.32
N LYS A 220 12.80 15.92 -5.55
CA LYS A 220 12.07 15.15 -4.54
C LYS A 220 12.80 13.85 -4.19
N GLU A 221 13.35 13.16 -5.17
CA GLU A 221 14.17 11.96 -4.98
C GLU A 221 15.38 12.22 -4.09
N ARG A 222 16.16 13.27 -4.40
CA ARG A 222 17.33 13.63 -3.58
C ARG A 222 16.94 13.96 -2.15
N MET A 223 15.95 14.80 -1.96
CA MET A 223 15.45 15.18 -0.63
C MET A 223 15.02 13.91 0.16
N ILE A 224 14.32 13.00 -0.48
CA ILE A 224 13.84 11.79 0.14
C ILE A 224 15.00 10.87 0.53
N LEU A 225 15.92 10.63 -0.38
CA LEU A 225 17.07 9.76 -0.10
C LEU A 225 17.92 10.33 1.05
N GLU A 226 18.18 11.63 1.05
CA GLU A 226 18.97 12.29 2.12
C GLU A 226 18.26 12.23 3.48
N GLU A 227 16.96 12.45 3.51
CA GLU A 227 16.20 12.47 4.77
C GLU A 227 15.90 11.06 5.28
N TYR A 228 15.44 10.14 4.44
CA TYR A 228 15.08 8.79 4.88
C TYR A 228 16.29 7.90 5.17
N LYS A 229 17.44 8.17 4.55
CA LYS A 229 18.69 7.47 4.84
C LYS A 229 19.06 7.51 6.32
N LYS A 230 18.75 8.59 7.01
CA LYS A 230 18.99 8.77 8.45
C LYS A 230 18.24 7.74 9.33
N TYR A 231 17.19 7.14 8.79
CA TYR A 231 16.34 6.17 9.47
C TYR A 231 16.56 4.72 9.01
N LEU A 232 17.58 4.47 8.19
CA LEU A 232 17.96 3.12 7.80
C LEU A 232 18.94 2.49 8.78
N LYS A 233 18.68 1.23 9.10
CA LYS A 233 19.67 0.36 9.74
C LYS A 233 20.80 0.05 8.75
N GLU A 234 21.93 -0.41 9.27
CA GLU A 234 23.00 -0.95 8.43
C GLU A 234 22.47 -2.05 7.50
N ASN A 235 22.88 -2.02 6.24
CA ASN A 235 22.35 -2.88 5.17
C ASN A 235 20.84 -2.73 4.92
N GLY A 236 20.24 -1.64 5.37
CA GLY A 236 18.86 -1.29 5.07
C GLY A 236 18.67 -0.86 3.62
N GLN A 237 17.43 -0.92 3.14
CA GLN A 237 17.08 -0.60 1.76
C GLN A 237 15.92 0.38 1.67
N ILE A 238 15.98 1.27 0.67
CA ILE A 238 14.86 2.14 0.29
C ILE A 238 14.36 1.69 -1.09
N GLN A 239 13.06 1.50 -1.21
CA GLN A 239 12.41 1.18 -2.47
C GLN A 239 11.23 2.12 -2.74
N GLY A 240 10.90 2.29 -4.00
CA GLY A 240 9.59 2.81 -4.36
C GLY A 240 9.57 4.10 -5.13
N LEU A 241 10.61 4.44 -5.86
CA LEU A 241 10.61 5.64 -6.69
C LEU A 241 10.48 5.30 -8.17
N TYR A 242 9.64 6.08 -8.86
CA TYR A 242 9.65 6.14 -10.31
C TYR A 242 10.58 7.27 -10.72
N SER A 243 11.66 6.93 -11.41
CA SER A 243 12.50 7.89 -12.10
C SER A 243 12.66 7.51 -13.57
N SER A 244 12.62 8.50 -14.42
CA SER A 244 12.93 8.34 -15.85
C SER A 244 14.41 8.53 -16.17
N LYS A 245 15.26 8.84 -15.18
CA LYS A 245 16.68 9.14 -15.36
C LYS A 245 17.55 8.46 -14.31
N LYS A 246 18.75 8.03 -14.73
CA LYS A 246 19.80 7.57 -13.83
C LYS A 246 20.22 8.70 -12.88
N LEU A 247 20.15 8.43 -11.58
CA LEU A 247 20.79 9.26 -10.57
C LEU A 247 22.23 8.76 -10.41
N GLU A 248 23.19 9.68 -10.59
CA GLU A 248 24.57 9.46 -10.15
C GLU A 248 24.61 9.63 -8.62
N THR A 249 24.47 8.56 -7.89
CA THR A 249 24.53 8.59 -6.42
C THR A 249 25.36 7.45 -5.86
N ILE A 250 25.89 7.69 -4.65
CA ILE A 250 26.70 6.79 -3.80
C ILE A 250 25.95 5.48 -3.40
N LEU A 251 24.72 5.33 -3.83
CA LEU A 251 23.89 4.17 -3.60
C LEU A 251 24.07 3.18 -4.75
N GLU A 252 24.35 1.92 -4.46
CA GLU A 252 24.32 0.88 -5.50
C GLU A 252 22.90 0.80 -6.06
N GLU A 253 22.73 1.32 -7.26
CA GLU A 253 21.48 1.30 -7.99
C GLU A 253 21.31 -0.06 -8.65
N LYS A 254 20.23 -0.76 -8.33
CA LYS A 254 19.79 -1.94 -9.09
C LYS A 254 18.57 -1.55 -9.90
N GLU A 255 18.78 -1.30 -11.19
CA GLU A 255 17.69 -1.06 -12.13
C GLU A 255 16.97 -2.38 -12.44
N TYR A 256 15.65 -2.43 -12.15
CA TYR A 256 14.79 -3.52 -12.58
C TYR A 256 13.87 -3.01 -13.68
N ARG A 257 14.11 -3.49 -14.90
CA ARG A 257 13.17 -3.28 -16.01
C ARG A 257 12.05 -4.30 -15.91
N GLU A 258 10.83 -3.81 -15.80
CA GLU A 258 9.65 -4.64 -15.95
C GLU A 258 9.36 -4.92 -17.41
N ASN A 259 8.65 -6.06 -17.65
CA ASN A 259 8.24 -6.47 -18.97
C ASN A 259 7.48 -5.34 -19.68
N PRO A 260 7.96 -4.83 -20.83
CA PRO A 260 7.40 -3.62 -21.47
C PRO A 260 5.91 -3.75 -21.87
N SER A 261 5.36 -4.95 -21.85
CA SER A 261 3.96 -5.20 -22.22
C SER A 261 2.92 -4.75 -21.17
N VAL A 262 3.30 -4.43 -19.95
CA VAL A 262 2.35 -4.10 -18.88
C VAL A 262 2.36 -2.61 -18.48
N ASN A 263 3.51 -1.97 -18.44
CA ASN A 263 3.65 -0.51 -18.24
C ASN A 263 5.11 -0.10 -18.43
N ASP A 264 5.40 0.96 -19.18
CA ASP A 264 6.73 1.56 -19.38
C ASP A 264 7.28 2.27 -18.11
N LYS A 265 7.17 1.62 -16.97
CA LYS A 265 7.55 2.21 -15.68
C LYS A 265 8.82 1.55 -15.16
N ILE A 266 9.82 2.37 -14.91
CA ILE A 266 11.08 1.99 -14.27
C ILE A 266 10.90 2.12 -12.76
N VAL A 267 11.16 1.05 -12.02
CA VAL A 267 11.21 1.06 -10.55
C VAL A 267 12.66 1.07 -10.12
N ASN A 268 13.09 2.14 -9.50
CA ASN A 268 14.43 2.25 -8.95
C ASN A 268 14.45 1.74 -7.50
N ILE A 269 15.47 0.95 -7.19
CA ILE A 269 15.72 0.43 -5.85
C ILE A 269 17.07 0.92 -5.40
N TYR A 270 17.06 1.54 -4.26
CA TYR A 270 18.28 2.05 -3.64
C TYR A 270 18.63 1.14 -2.46
N THR A 271 19.78 0.49 -2.54
CA THR A 271 20.35 -0.25 -1.41
C THR A 271 21.42 0.59 -0.78
N TYR A 272 21.20 0.98 0.46
CA TYR A 272 22.20 1.65 1.28
C TYR A 272 22.97 0.62 2.07
N SER A 273 24.24 0.40 1.73
CA SER A 273 25.18 -0.32 2.57
C SER A 273 26.07 0.68 3.30
N ASN A 274 25.94 0.78 4.61
CA ASN A 274 26.97 1.42 5.43
C ASN A 274 28.19 0.47 5.44
N LYS A 275 28.99 0.47 4.39
CA LYS A 275 30.33 -0.08 4.50
C LYS A 275 31.09 0.89 5.38
N THR A 276 31.26 0.57 6.64
CA THR A 276 32.32 1.14 7.45
C THR A 276 33.60 0.92 6.66
N ILE A 277 34.16 1.99 6.11
CA ILE A 277 35.51 1.94 5.57
C ILE A 277 36.38 1.70 6.80
N GLU A 278 36.77 0.46 7.04
CA GLU A 278 37.85 0.14 7.96
C GLU A 278 39.08 0.90 7.44
N LYS A 279 39.48 1.90 8.24
CA LYS A 279 40.73 2.65 8.03
C LYS A 279 41.89 1.79 8.49
#